data_6676acc37ccb2ffb6474b80b8a105776
#
_entry.id   6676acc37ccb2ffb6474b80b8a105776
#
_cell.length_a   1.000
_cell.length_b   1.000
_cell.length_c   1.000
_cell.angle_alpha   90.00
_cell.angle_beta   90.00
_cell.angle_gamma   90.00
#
_symmetry.space_group_name_H-M   'P 1'
#
loop_
_entity.id
_entity.type
_entity.pdbx_description
1 polymer ?
#
loop_
_entity_poly.entity_id
_entity_poly.type
_entity_poly.pdbx_seq_one_letter_code
_entity_poly.pdbx_strand_id
1 'polypeptide(L)'
;MKPVEDKVNRQAENVNVYSVVIWVLSLVVPVLVLPEVVDNAFNTPKTLLILIGVSVMAALYAVRFLAGRPVRIPASSTPGILVLLVFLNLFSFFYTENPYFTIIAASLNITCLLLFYFVVTQVSRKGLITILILSAAAGLLVSVVTCLQFFGVFILFKWAYKGMMVMGTIGNSNYLGAYLLFPLFCMLGLVFLFKGKWRLLPLALFLFMLTAFLFTRARAGWVGFFLALPVFLLLLKRVHGISVGPFLRTRAKPLIAGAFIMLCIGAAGWYAAPKQFHSMMKFQNVTRSDTLLLRVAKYYPASFWLFKQSPLFGTGLWSYRSQVYEAQAEINRRTGDFFKDYPEPKPRRVHTEYLEILNDGGLVAASALLLFLVVVMRHGWFVIRDERIDRRDRILASTAFSALIGVLLASFFFFSFRINTTLFMTVLMMGILEGLYLQHSGLIRQVTASRRPANKALIPVVVLVLVGFVWFTGIRPFKGERAHFAYKQALGKGQPQEAEKHLLRAIELDPHNSAYCLYAAQLYINVIRNFVKANEFIERAIIDYNGDITRWAVHYLKGILKFQSGSLFEARAAFEKALYYNPEFDVARQKLNEVNQVIKDHDRVMIKFR
;
A
#
# COMPACT_ATOMS: atom_id res chain seq x y z
N MET A 1 31.63 31.64 -19.50
CA MET A 1 30.56 30.87 -18.86
C MET A 1 30.30 29.49 -19.51
N LYS A 2 30.47 29.28 -20.83
CA LYS A 2 30.29 27.96 -21.50
C LYS A 2 31.11 26.77 -20.96
N PRO A 3 32.40 26.90 -20.50
CA PRO A 3 33.17 25.73 -20.06
C PRO A 3 32.70 25.13 -18.70
N VAL A 4 32.01 25.92 -17.86
CA VAL A 4 31.51 25.48 -16.57
C VAL A 4 30.18 24.71 -16.74
N GLU A 5 29.32 25.17 -17.67
CA GLU A 5 28.09 24.50 -18.03
C GLU A 5 28.33 23.12 -18.65
N ASP A 6 29.34 23.00 -19.52
CA ASP A 6 29.72 21.71 -20.12
C ASP A 6 30.30 20.71 -19.11
N LYS A 7 31.06 21.17 -18.10
CA LYS A 7 31.53 20.30 -17.01
C LYS A 7 30.38 19.84 -16.09
N VAL A 8 29.43 20.73 -15.78
CA VAL A 8 28.25 20.41 -14.97
C VAL A 8 27.35 19.42 -15.71
N ASN A 9 27.16 19.59 -17.02
CA ASN A 9 26.38 18.67 -17.84
C ASN A 9 27.04 17.29 -18.01
N ARG A 10 28.38 17.23 -18.18
CA ARG A 10 29.10 15.94 -18.23
C ARG A 10 29.13 15.19 -16.91
N GLN A 11 29.18 15.88 -15.77
CA GLN A 11 29.03 15.23 -14.44
C GLN A 11 27.59 14.75 -14.17
N ALA A 12 26.58 15.35 -14.84
CA ALA A 12 25.19 14.89 -14.74
C ALA A 12 24.91 13.57 -15.51
N GLU A 13 25.79 13.18 -16.45
CA GLU A 13 25.63 11.95 -17.22
C GLU A 13 26.18 10.69 -16.53
N ASN A 14 27.00 10.81 -15.51
CA ASN A 14 27.60 9.66 -14.84
C ASN A 14 26.59 8.98 -13.91
N VAL A 15 26.52 7.66 -14.03
CA VAL A 15 25.78 6.80 -13.10
C VAL A 15 26.34 6.99 -11.69
N ASN A 16 25.47 7.37 -10.77
CA ASN A 16 25.83 7.55 -9.36
C ASN A 16 25.12 6.48 -8.49
N VAL A 17 25.59 6.32 -7.26
CA VAL A 17 25.06 5.33 -6.32
C VAL A 17 23.55 5.47 -6.07
N TYR A 18 23.02 6.69 -6.05
CA TYR A 18 21.58 6.93 -5.86
C TYR A 18 20.77 6.36 -7.03
N SER A 19 21.23 6.58 -8.26
CA SER A 19 20.59 6.02 -9.46
C SER A 19 20.58 4.50 -9.41
N VAL A 20 21.70 3.87 -9.02
CA VAL A 20 21.81 2.42 -8.90
C VAL A 20 20.82 1.87 -7.86
N VAL A 21 20.76 2.48 -6.68
CA VAL A 21 19.81 2.06 -5.62
C VAL A 21 18.36 2.19 -6.13
N ILE A 22 17.99 3.31 -6.75
CA ILE A 22 16.64 3.52 -7.28
C ILE A 22 16.32 2.49 -8.38
N TRP A 23 17.27 2.18 -9.26
CA TRP A 23 17.10 1.15 -10.31
C TRP A 23 16.88 -0.24 -9.73
N VAL A 24 17.69 -0.62 -8.73
CA VAL A 24 17.52 -1.89 -8.01
C VAL A 24 16.14 -1.94 -7.34
N LEU A 25 15.73 -0.87 -6.65
CA LEU A 25 14.41 -0.79 -6.05
C LEU A 25 13.30 -0.90 -7.10
N SER A 26 13.44 -0.22 -8.25
CA SER A 26 12.43 -0.24 -9.34
C SER A 26 12.21 -1.64 -9.91
N LEU A 27 13.25 -2.47 -9.96
CA LEU A 27 13.17 -3.85 -10.43
C LEU A 27 12.73 -4.82 -9.33
N VAL A 28 13.32 -4.72 -8.14
CA VAL A 28 13.21 -5.76 -7.11
C VAL A 28 11.95 -5.60 -6.25
N VAL A 29 11.55 -4.35 -5.90
CA VAL A 29 10.39 -4.12 -5.03
C VAL A 29 9.12 -4.82 -5.52
N PRO A 30 8.71 -4.72 -6.80
CA PRO A 30 7.48 -5.38 -7.25
C PRO A 30 7.56 -6.90 -7.24
N VAL A 31 8.75 -7.46 -7.41
CA VAL A 31 8.96 -8.92 -7.58
C VAL A 31 9.21 -9.62 -6.25
N LEU A 32 9.80 -8.92 -5.28
CA LEU A 32 10.23 -9.49 -4.00
C LEU A 32 9.06 -10.08 -3.22
N VAL A 33 9.18 -11.36 -2.86
CA VAL A 33 8.27 -12.06 -1.96
C VAL A 33 9.08 -13.03 -1.11
N LEU A 34 8.76 -13.15 0.18
CA LEU A 34 9.41 -14.09 1.09
C LEU A 34 8.37 -15.05 1.69
N PRO A 35 7.94 -16.07 0.92
CA PRO A 35 7.01 -17.08 1.43
C PRO A 35 7.68 -17.88 2.57
N GLU A 36 6.85 -18.33 3.53
CA GLU A 36 7.29 -19.17 4.65
C GLU A 36 8.34 -18.54 5.59
N VAL A 37 8.57 -17.23 5.48
CA VAL A 37 9.50 -16.47 6.33
C VAL A 37 8.77 -15.53 7.26
N VAL A 38 7.73 -14.86 6.76
CA VAL A 38 6.91 -13.88 7.50
C VAL A 38 5.43 -14.04 7.14
N ASP A 39 4.54 -13.57 8.00
CA ASP A 39 3.09 -13.66 7.77
C ASP A 39 2.65 -12.92 6.53
N ASN A 40 3.10 -11.68 6.36
CA ASN A 40 2.81 -10.89 5.19
C ASN A 40 3.97 -10.96 4.19
N ALA A 41 4.13 -12.13 3.59
CA ALA A 41 5.18 -12.45 2.62
C ALA A 41 5.29 -11.46 1.44
N PHE A 42 4.21 -10.73 1.15
CA PHE A 42 4.11 -9.84 -0.03
C PHE A 42 4.47 -8.39 0.27
N ASN A 43 4.09 -7.83 1.42
CA ASN A 43 4.26 -6.40 1.69
C ASN A 43 5.43 -6.10 2.62
N THR A 44 5.61 -6.86 3.70
CA THR A 44 6.62 -6.58 4.72
C THR A 44 8.06 -6.59 4.16
N PRO A 45 8.48 -7.56 3.31
CA PRO A 45 9.82 -7.53 2.70
C PRO A 45 10.03 -6.31 1.79
N LYS A 46 9.01 -5.91 1.04
CA LYS A 46 9.07 -4.75 0.14
C LYS A 46 9.22 -3.45 0.91
N THR A 47 8.43 -3.30 1.99
CA THR A 47 8.55 -2.13 2.89
C THR A 47 9.94 -2.03 3.46
N LEU A 48 10.47 -3.14 4.00
CA LEU A 48 11.82 -3.17 4.56
C LEU A 48 12.88 -2.81 3.52
N LEU A 49 12.77 -3.33 2.30
CA LEU A 49 13.72 -3.01 1.21
C LEU A 49 13.67 -1.53 0.83
N ILE A 50 12.47 -0.92 0.72
CA ILE A 50 12.31 0.50 0.44
C ILE A 50 12.91 1.35 1.57
N LEU A 51 12.60 1.02 2.84
CA LEU A 51 13.12 1.71 4.01
C LEU A 51 14.66 1.69 4.04
N ILE A 52 15.27 0.53 3.86
CA ILE A 52 16.73 0.38 3.84
C ILE A 52 17.34 1.17 2.68
N GLY A 53 16.85 0.97 1.46
CA GLY A 53 17.42 1.62 0.27
C GLY A 53 17.37 3.14 0.36
N VAL A 54 16.23 3.70 0.81
CA VAL A 54 16.07 5.16 0.96
C VAL A 54 16.89 5.69 2.13
N SER A 55 16.96 4.97 3.25
CA SER A 55 17.79 5.39 4.40
C SER A 55 19.28 5.38 4.08
N VAL A 56 19.75 4.40 3.29
CA VAL A 56 21.15 4.39 2.78
C VAL A 56 21.40 5.62 1.90
N MET A 57 20.48 5.95 0.99
CA MET A 57 20.61 7.17 0.18
C MET A 57 20.61 8.44 1.05
N ALA A 58 19.76 8.52 2.06
CA ALA A 58 19.69 9.64 2.99
C ALA A 58 20.98 9.78 3.81
N ALA A 59 21.53 8.68 4.29
CA ALA A 59 22.82 8.65 4.99
C ALA A 59 23.96 9.15 4.11
N LEU A 60 24.07 8.63 2.89
CA LEU A 60 25.09 9.06 1.92
C LEU A 60 24.96 10.55 1.57
N TYR A 61 23.72 11.02 1.41
CA TYR A 61 23.45 12.43 1.13
C TYR A 61 23.86 13.34 2.30
N ALA A 62 23.45 12.99 3.52
CA ALA A 62 23.78 13.73 4.73
C ALA A 62 25.30 13.74 5.00
N VAL A 63 25.97 12.58 4.87
CA VAL A 63 27.42 12.46 5.02
C VAL A 63 28.16 13.35 4.01
N ARG A 64 27.75 13.34 2.74
CA ARG A 64 28.34 14.22 1.71
C ARG A 64 28.17 15.70 2.07
N PHE A 65 26.97 16.10 2.45
CA PHE A 65 26.66 17.48 2.80
C PHE A 65 27.45 17.92 4.02
N LEU A 66 27.41 17.17 5.11
CA LEU A 66 28.12 17.49 6.37
C LEU A 66 29.65 17.45 6.22
N ALA A 67 30.17 16.63 5.29
CA ALA A 67 31.61 16.65 4.94
C ALA A 67 32.00 17.82 4.04
N GLY A 68 31.12 18.76 3.75
CA GLY A 68 31.36 19.92 2.89
C GLY A 68 31.58 19.57 1.42
N ARG A 69 30.96 18.46 0.95
CA ARG A 69 30.90 18.08 -0.47
C ARG A 69 29.61 18.60 -1.10
N PRO A 70 29.63 18.96 -2.39
CA PRO A 70 28.44 19.49 -3.04
C PRO A 70 27.32 18.42 -3.11
N VAL A 71 26.11 18.85 -2.78
CA VAL A 71 24.87 18.10 -2.94
C VAL A 71 23.90 18.88 -3.83
N ARG A 72 23.02 18.16 -4.53
CA ARG A 72 22.02 18.76 -5.40
C ARG A 72 20.74 19.02 -4.64
N ILE A 73 20.18 20.21 -4.77
CA ILE A 73 18.87 20.58 -4.22
C ILE A 73 17.97 21.15 -5.33
N PRO A 74 16.64 20.97 -5.24
CA PRO A 74 15.73 21.64 -6.15
C PRO A 74 15.55 23.10 -5.74
N ALA A 75 15.50 23.99 -6.73
CA ALA A 75 15.27 25.44 -6.55
C ALA A 75 13.88 25.82 -7.08
N SER A 76 12.86 25.09 -6.65
CA SER A 76 11.44 25.29 -6.98
C SER A 76 10.60 25.41 -5.72
N SER A 77 9.28 25.53 -5.86
CA SER A 77 8.34 25.47 -4.72
C SER A 77 8.18 24.06 -4.13
N THR A 78 8.56 23.03 -4.87
CA THR A 78 8.40 21.61 -4.48
C THR A 78 9.01 21.27 -3.11
N PRO A 79 10.24 21.74 -2.74
CA PRO A 79 10.79 21.48 -1.41
C PRO A 79 9.91 21.99 -0.27
N GLY A 80 9.34 23.18 -0.40
CA GLY A 80 8.46 23.74 0.62
C GLY A 80 7.21 22.87 0.83
N ILE A 81 6.61 22.38 -0.26
CA ILE A 81 5.46 21.48 -0.20
C ILE A 81 5.85 20.12 0.43
N LEU A 82 7.04 19.59 0.09
CA LEU A 82 7.54 18.35 0.70
C LEU A 82 7.73 18.51 2.22
N VAL A 83 8.32 19.64 2.66
CA VAL A 83 8.49 19.94 4.09
C VAL A 83 7.12 20.04 4.78
N LEU A 84 6.14 20.71 4.15
CA LEU A 84 4.78 20.78 4.68
C LEU A 84 4.16 19.38 4.82
N LEU A 85 4.29 18.53 3.80
CA LEU A 85 3.77 17.15 3.86
C LEU A 85 4.45 16.32 4.96
N VAL A 86 5.78 16.43 5.11
CA VAL A 86 6.52 15.78 6.22
C VAL A 86 6.01 16.29 7.57
N PHE A 87 5.88 17.62 7.71
CA PHE A 87 5.38 18.22 8.94
C PHE A 87 3.97 17.72 9.29
N LEU A 88 3.04 17.69 8.35
CA LEU A 88 1.67 17.20 8.57
C LEU A 88 1.65 15.72 8.96
N ASN A 89 2.53 14.89 8.36
CA ASN A 89 2.68 13.49 8.76
C ASN A 89 3.15 13.35 10.21
N LEU A 90 4.14 14.14 10.62
CA LEU A 90 4.64 14.13 12.00
C LEU A 90 3.63 14.75 12.98
N PHE A 91 2.97 15.83 12.57
CA PHE A 91 1.97 16.51 13.38
C PHE A 91 0.77 15.60 13.70
N SER A 92 0.39 14.70 12.78
CA SER A 92 -0.70 13.76 13.02
C SER A 92 -0.50 12.86 14.25
N PHE A 93 0.75 12.69 14.69
CA PHE A 93 1.07 11.90 15.88
C PHE A 93 0.52 12.51 17.19
N PHE A 94 0.38 13.84 17.26
CA PHE A 94 -0.05 14.54 18.48
C PHE A 94 -1.54 14.45 18.78
N TYR A 95 -2.36 14.08 17.77
CA TYR A 95 -3.82 14.01 17.93
C TYR A 95 -4.43 12.65 17.54
N THR A 96 -3.60 11.69 17.11
CA THR A 96 -4.09 10.37 16.73
C THR A 96 -4.47 9.51 17.93
N GLU A 97 -5.58 8.78 17.80
CA GLU A 97 -5.95 7.73 18.76
C GLU A 97 -5.20 6.41 18.51
N ASN A 98 -4.49 6.31 17.39
CA ASN A 98 -3.77 5.10 17.00
C ASN A 98 -2.30 5.39 16.67
N PRO A 99 -1.45 5.65 17.68
CA PRO A 99 -0.03 5.94 17.49
C PRO A 99 0.73 4.85 16.73
N TYR A 100 0.38 3.60 16.95
CA TYR A 100 1.02 2.45 16.33
C TYR A 100 0.98 2.53 14.79
N PHE A 101 -0.20 2.66 14.18
CA PHE A 101 -0.30 2.76 12.73
C PHE A 101 0.11 4.12 12.20
N THR A 102 -0.04 5.18 12.98
CA THR A 102 0.45 6.52 12.60
C THR A 102 1.97 6.52 12.41
N ILE A 103 2.74 5.86 13.30
CA ILE A 103 4.19 5.72 13.15
C ILE A 103 4.52 4.93 11.87
N ILE A 104 3.87 3.80 11.63
CA ILE A 104 4.10 2.99 10.43
C ILE A 104 3.77 3.78 9.17
N ALA A 105 2.62 4.45 9.12
CA ALA A 105 2.19 5.25 7.98
C ALA A 105 3.11 6.45 7.74
N ALA A 106 3.46 7.21 8.79
CA ALA A 106 4.34 8.36 8.68
C ALA A 106 5.74 7.95 8.22
N SER A 107 6.29 6.84 8.74
CA SER A 107 7.60 6.35 8.33
C SER A 107 7.64 5.99 6.85
N LEU A 108 6.60 5.31 6.35
CA LEU A 108 6.48 4.97 4.94
C LEU A 108 6.30 6.23 4.06
N ASN A 109 5.42 7.16 4.45
CA ASN A 109 5.17 8.39 3.71
C ASN A 109 6.44 9.25 3.64
N ILE A 110 7.16 9.45 4.75
CA ILE A 110 8.41 10.21 4.79
C ILE A 110 9.46 9.53 3.92
N THR A 111 9.56 8.20 3.97
CA THR A 111 10.46 7.43 3.10
C THR A 111 10.13 7.64 1.63
N CYS A 112 8.85 7.65 1.26
CA CYS A 112 8.41 7.91 -0.11
C CYS A 112 8.68 9.35 -0.56
N LEU A 113 8.51 10.34 0.32
CA LEU A 113 8.87 11.74 0.04
C LEU A 113 10.39 11.90 -0.16
N LEU A 114 11.22 11.23 0.63
CA LEU A 114 12.67 11.18 0.43
C LEU A 114 13.05 10.49 -0.88
N LEU A 115 12.38 9.37 -1.22
CA LEU A 115 12.58 8.71 -2.51
C LEU A 115 12.27 9.65 -3.68
N PHE A 116 11.12 10.34 -3.63
CA PHE A 116 10.78 11.36 -4.61
C PHE A 116 11.89 12.41 -4.74
N TYR A 117 12.37 12.96 -3.61
CA TYR A 117 13.45 13.92 -3.58
C TYR A 117 14.73 13.42 -4.27
N PHE A 118 15.12 12.15 -4.02
CA PHE A 118 16.31 11.56 -4.65
C PHE A 118 16.11 11.28 -6.13
N VAL A 119 14.94 10.83 -6.57
CA VAL A 119 14.63 10.67 -8.00
C VAL A 119 14.78 12.00 -8.72
N VAL A 120 14.21 13.07 -8.15
CA VAL A 120 14.21 14.40 -8.75
C VAL A 120 15.61 15.02 -8.83
N THR A 121 16.40 14.88 -7.77
CA THR A 121 17.67 15.63 -7.64
C THR A 121 18.91 14.83 -8.05
N GLN A 122 18.90 13.50 -7.90
CA GLN A 122 20.09 12.67 -8.07
C GLN A 122 20.09 11.85 -9.35
N VAL A 123 18.91 11.58 -9.96
CA VAL A 123 18.81 10.78 -11.17
C VAL A 123 18.96 11.67 -12.41
N SER A 124 19.82 11.27 -13.35
CA SER A 124 20.00 11.96 -14.63
C SER A 124 18.83 11.66 -15.59
N ARG A 125 18.68 12.43 -16.68
CA ARG A 125 17.67 12.20 -17.73
C ARG A 125 17.74 10.77 -18.29
N LYS A 126 18.94 10.26 -18.58
CA LYS A 126 19.14 8.86 -19.02
C LYS A 126 18.71 7.88 -17.91
N GLY A 127 18.99 8.20 -16.66
CA GLY A 127 18.58 7.41 -15.51
C GLY A 127 17.08 7.34 -15.31
N LEU A 128 16.32 8.39 -15.63
CA LEU A 128 14.85 8.37 -15.57
C LEU A 128 14.26 7.41 -16.63
N ILE A 129 14.86 7.34 -17.82
CA ILE A 129 14.46 6.33 -18.83
C ILE A 129 14.75 4.92 -18.33
N THR A 130 15.87 4.73 -17.61
CA THR A 130 16.23 3.43 -17.02
C THR A 130 15.19 3.00 -15.98
N ILE A 131 14.68 3.92 -15.14
CA ILE A 131 13.57 3.63 -14.21
C ILE A 131 12.37 3.10 -14.97
N LEU A 132 11.98 3.72 -16.09
CA LEU A 132 10.84 3.28 -16.89
C LEU A 132 11.06 1.87 -17.47
N ILE A 133 12.27 1.59 -17.99
CA ILE A 133 12.64 0.27 -18.54
C ILE A 133 12.57 -0.80 -17.43
N LEU A 134 13.16 -0.54 -16.28
CA LEU A 134 13.18 -1.50 -15.17
C LEU A 134 11.79 -1.71 -14.55
N SER A 135 10.96 -0.66 -14.49
CA SER A 135 9.56 -0.78 -14.08
C SER A 135 8.75 -1.64 -15.05
N ALA A 136 8.98 -1.49 -16.36
CA ALA A 136 8.35 -2.34 -17.37
C ALA A 136 8.83 -3.80 -17.27
N ALA A 137 10.14 -4.01 -17.06
CA ALA A 137 10.73 -5.35 -16.86
C ALA A 137 10.18 -6.03 -15.59
N ALA A 138 10.09 -5.32 -14.47
CA ALA A 138 9.46 -5.81 -13.25
C ALA A 138 7.99 -6.21 -13.49
N GLY A 139 7.23 -5.36 -14.19
CA GLY A 139 5.85 -5.65 -14.57
C GLY A 139 5.72 -6.88 -15.45
N LEU A 140 6.66 -7.11 -16.36
CA LEU A 140 6.71 -8.32 -17.17
C LEU A 140 6.93 -9.58 -16.30
N LEU A 141 7.87 -9.55 -15.38
CA LEU A 141 8.11 -10.66 -14.45
C LEU A 141 6.88 -10.96 -13.60
N VAL A 142 6.25 -9.92 -13.05
CA VAL A 142 4.99 -10.05 -12.30
C VAL A 142 3.88 -10.63 -13.19
N SER A 143 3.79 -10.24 -14.45
CA SER A 143 2.80 -10.74 -15.41
C SER A 143 3.01 -12.21 -15.76
N VAL A 144 4.26 -12.66 -15.86
CA VAL A 144 4.59 -14.09 -16.03
C VAL A 144 4.05 -14.90 -14.85
N VAL A 145 4.36 -14.49 -13.61
CA VAL A 145 3.84 -15.15 -12.40
C VAL A 145 2.32 -15.14 -12.37
N THR A 146 1.70 -14.02 -12.77
CA THR A 146 0.24 -13.87 -12.85
C THR A 146 -0.39 -14.86 -13.82
N CYS A 147 0.17 -15.01 -15.02
CA CYS A 147 -0.32 -15.97 -16.01
C CYS A 147 -0.14 -17.42 -15.52
N LEU A 148 1.02 -17.76 -14.96
CA LEU A 148 1.26 -19.09 -14.39
C LEU A 148 0.21 -19.42 -13.31
N GLN A 149 -0.06 -18.50 -12.41
CA GLN A 149 -1.09 -18.67 -11.38
C GLN A 149 -2.49 -18.84 -11.96
N PHE A 150 -2.83 -18.09 -13.01
CA PHE A 150 -4.12 -18.23 -13.69
C PHE A 150 -4.33 -19.65 -14.24
N PHE A 151 -3.27 -20.26 -14.78
CA PHE A 151 -3.28 -21.64 -15.28
C PHE A 151 -3.07 -22.70 -14.19
N GLY A 152 -3.07 -22.31 -12.90
CA GLY A 152 -2.93 -23.25 -11.78
C GLY A 152 -1.50 -23.68 -11.49
N VAL A 153 -0.51 -23.04 -12.10
CA VAL A 153 0.92 -23.32 -11.85
C VAL A 153 1.43 -22.41 -10.74
N PHE A 154 1.60 -22.97 -9.54
CA PHE A 154 2.00 -22.25 -8.32
C PHE A 154 3.45 -22.57 -7.95
N ILE A 155 4.42 -21.99 -8.66
CA ILE A 155 5.84 -22.27 -8.45
C ILE A 155 6.33 -21.76 -7.10
N LEU A 156 5.82 -20.58 -6.65
CA LEU A 156 6.33 -19.87 -5.47
C LEU A 156 5.43 -20.00 -4.23
N PHE A 157 4.18 -20.49 -4.35
CA PHE A 157 3.16 -20.33 -3.29
C PHE A 157 2.18 -21.51 -3.21
N LYS A 158 2.66 -22.72 -3.02
CA LYS A 158 1.77 -23.91 -2.90
C LYS A 158 0.73 -23.79 -1.77
N TRP A 159 1.02 -23.04 -0.72
CA TRP A 159 0.18 -22.88 0.47
C TRP A 159 -0.81 -21.70 0.42
N ALA A 160 -0.56 -20.67 -0.38
CA ALA A 160 -1.38 -19.45 -0.40
C ALA A 160 -2.72 -19.63 -1.13
N TYR A 161 -2.98 -20.79 -1.72
CA TYR A 161 -4.02 -20.97 -2.72
C TYR A 161 -5.03 -22.06 -2.42
N LYS A 162 -5.86 -21.83 -1.43
CA LYS A 162 -7.17 -22.51 -1.38
C LYS A 162 -8.29 -21.70 -2.07
N GLY A 163 -8.01 -20.57 -2.69
CA GLY A 163 -8.98 -19.71 -3.35
C GLY A 163 -8.56 -19.29 -4.77
N MET A 164 -9.51 -19.21 -5.68
CA MET A 164 -9.37 -19.00 -7.14
C MET A 164 -8.93 -17.61 -7.57
N MET A 165 -8.21 -16.83 -6.76
CA MET A 165 -7.81 -15.47 -7.10
C MET A 165 -6.32 -15.37 -7.47
N VAL A 166 -6.03 -14.75 -8.61
CA VAL A 166 -4.67 -14.47 -9.05
C VAL A 166 -4.09 -13.30 -8.26
N MET A 167 -2.98 -13.48 -7.57
CA MET A 167 -2.35 -12.46 -6.71
C MET A 167 -1.00 -11.95 -7.22
N GLY A 168 -0.40 -12.62 -8.21
CA GLY A 168 0.96 -12.33 -8.67
C GLY A 168 1.98 -12.39 -7.53
N THR A 169 2.91 -11.46 -7.55
CA THR A 169 3.86 -11.19 -6.47
C THR A 169 3.38 -10.08 -5.52
N ILE A 170 2.16 -9.59 -5.70
CA ILE A 170 1.63 -8.41 -4.97
C ILE A 170 0.72 -8.82 -3.80
N GLY A 171 0.19 -10.05 -3.81
CA GLY A 171 -0.52 -10.64 -2.70
C GLY A 171 -2.04 -10.47 -2.69
N ASN A 172 -2.62 -9.73 -3.62
CA ASN A 172 -4.06 -9.57 -3.81
C ASN A 172 -4.35 -9.15 -5.24
N SER A 173 -5.45 -9.64 -5.83
CA SER A 173 -5.79 -9.36 -7.23
C SER A 173 -6.06 -7.88 -7.52
N ASN A 174 -6.72 -7.17 -6.60
CA ASN A 174 -6.96 -5.73 -6.75
C ASN A 174 -5.66 -4.92 -6.62
N TYR A 175 -4.76 -5.31 -5.70
CA TYR A 175 -3.44 -4.69 -5.55
C TYR A 175 -2.60 -4.91 -6.79
N LEU A 176 -2.64 -6.12 -7.33
CA LEU A 176 -1.96 -6.52 -8.55
C LEU A 176 -2.43 -5.69 -9.76
N GLY A 177 -3.76 -5.53 -9.92
CA GLY A 177 -4.31 -4.70 -11.00
C GLY A 177 -3.95 -3.22 -10.86
N ALA A 178 -3.99 -2.66 -9.65
CA ALA A 178 -3.56 -1.28 -9.42
C ALA A 178 -2.05 -1.08 -9.72
N TYR A 179 -1.22 -2.07 -9.41
CA TYR A 179 0.21 -2.05 -9.72
C TYR A 179 0.47 -2.19 -11.23
N LEU A 180 -0.14 -3.17 -11.91
CA LEU A 180 0.12 -3.46 -13.33
C LEU A 180 -0.23 -2.29 -14.26
N LEU A 181 -1.09 -1.38 -13.83
CA LEU A 181 -1.40 -0.15 -14.54
C LEU A 181 -0.12 0.63 -14.91
N PHE A 182 0.83 0.76 -13.98
CA PHE A 182 2.06 1.50 -14.20
C PHE A 182 2.97 0.86 -15.27
N PRO A 183 3.38 -0.41 -15.12
CA PRO A 183 4.25 -1.05 -16.11
C PRO A 183 3.57 -1.22 -17.48
N LEU A 184 2.24 -1.27 -17.57
CA LEU A 184 1.54 -1.21 -18.86
C LEU A 184 1.79 0.12 -19.57
N PHE A 185 1.66 1.27 -18.89
CA PHE A 185 2.01 2.56 -19.48
C PHE A 185 3.51 2.66 -19.75
N CYS A 186 4.38 2.14 -18.87
CA CYS A 186 5.82 2.10 -19.13
C CYS A 186 6.13 1.33 -20.42
N MET A 187 5.51 0.16 -20.62
CA MET A 187 5.69 -0.64 -21.83
C MET A 187 5.16 0.07 -23.09
N LEU A 188 4.00 0.74 -22.99
CA LEU A 188 3.49 1.60 -24.07
C LEU A 188 4.45 2.75 -24.40
N GLY A 189 5.01 3.41 -23.40
CA GLY A 189 6.04 4.44 -23.60
C GLY A 189 7.23 3.90 -24.40
N LEU A 190 7.71 2.69 -24.07
CA LEU A 190 8.80 2.03 -24.78
C LEU A 190 8.45 1.75 -26.26
N VAL A 191 7.20 1.40 -26.59
CA VAL A 191 6.75 1.23 -27.99
C VAL A 191 7.03 2.49 -28.82
N PHE A 192 6.88 3.68 -28.22
CA PHE A 192 7.07 4.95 -28.92
C PHE A 192 8.50 5.52 -28.81
N LEU A 193 9.27 5.07 -27.80
CA LEU A 193 10.69 5.40 -27.67
C LEU A 193 11.58 4.61 -28.63
N PHE A 194 11.27 3.34 -28.89
CA PHE A 194 12.00 2.53 -29.85
C PHE A 194 11.66 2.91 -31.32
N LYS A 195 12.56 2.61 -32.26
CA LYS A 195 12.40 2.90 -33.68
C LYS A 195 12.33 1.62 -34.54
N GLY A 196 11.76 1.73 -35.69
CA GLY A 196 11.73 0.65 -36.69
C GLY A 196 11.10 -0.65 -36.16
N LYS A 197 11.70 -1.79 -36.51
CA LYS A 197 11.24 -3.13 -36.10
C LYS A 197 11.34 -3.39 -34.61
N TRP A 198 12.22 -2.69 -33.89
CA TRP A 198 12.42 -2.85 -32.45
C TRP A 198 11.21 -2.44 -31.60
N ARG A 199 10.24 -1.71 -32.17
CA ARG A 199 8.95 -1.40 -31.52
C ARG A 199 8.05 -2.62 -31.33
N LEU A 200 8.27 -3.67 -32.13
CA LEU A 200 7.41 -4.86 -32.09
C LEU A 200 7.59 -5.64 -30.80
N LEU A 201 8.81 -5.67 -30.27
CA LEU A 201 9.07 -6.36 -29.01
C LEU A 201 8.29 -5.74 -27.82
N PRO A 202 8.43 -4.46 -27.48
CA PRO A 202 7.63 -3.88 -26.38
C PRO A 202 6.12 -3.90 -26.68
N LEU A 203 5.69 -3.89 -27.94
CA LEU A 203 4.27 -4.05 -28.27
C LEU A 203 3.76 -5.47 -27.94
N ALA A 204 4.51 -6.50 -28.31
CA ALA A 204 4.16 -7.88 -27.98
C ALA A 204 4.14 -8.11 -26.47
N LEU A 205 5.15 -7.59 -25.75
CA LEU A 205 5.22 -7.67 -24.29
C LEU A 205 4.09 -6.88 -23.62
N PHE A 206 3.70 -5.73 -24.16
CA PHE A 206 2.53 -4.99 -23.69
C PHE A 206 1.25 -5.81 -23.80
N LEU A 207 1.01 -6.46 -24.95
CA LEU A 207 -0.17 -7.31 -25.13
C LEU A 207 -0.19 -8.51 -24.16
N PHE A 208 0.97 -9.13 -23.95
CA PHE A 208 1.11 -10.17 -22.92
C PHE A 208 0.78 -9.65 -21.51
N MET A 209 1.35 -8.50 -21.12
CA MET A 209 1.07 -7.90 -19.82
C MET A 209 -0.39 -7.45 -19.68
N LEU A 210 -1.01 -6.98 -20.77
CA LEU A 210 -2.43 -6.64 -20.80
C LEU A 210 -3.30 -7.88 -20.55
N THR A 211 -2.94 -9.03 -21.11
CA THR A 211 -3.63 -10.30 -20.81
C THR A 211 -3.54 -10.66 -19.32
N ALA A 212 -2.34 -10.59 -18.75
CA ALA A 212 -2.14 -10.81 -17.32
C ALA A 212 -2.96 -9.82 -16.46
N PHE A 213 -3.01 -8.56 -16.87
CA PHE A 213 -3.81 -7.53 -16.20
C PHE A 213 -5.31 -7.84 -16.23
N LEU A 214 -5.83 -8.32 -17.35
CA LEU A 214 -7.22 -8.75 -17.46
C LEU A 214 -7.51 -9.97 -16.56
N PHE A 215 -6.57 -10.90 -16.41
CA PHE A 215 -6.71 -12.04 -15.51
C PHE A 215 -6.83 -11.65 -14.03
N THR A 216 -6.37 -10.46 -13.63
CA THR A 216 -6.53 -9.96 -12.25
C THR A 216 -7.97 -9.72 -11.85
N ARG A 217 -8.88 -9.43 -12.78
CA ARG A 217 -10.26 -8.97 -12.55
C ARG A 217 -10.37 -7.70 -11.68
N ALA A 218 -9.30 -6.94 -11.59
CA ALA A 218 -9.23 -5.72 -10.78
C ALA A 218 -9.95 -4.56 -11.48
N ARG A 219 -11.26 -4.45 -11.30
CA ARG A 219 -12.11 -3.46 -11.99
C ARG A 219 -11.62 -2.03 -11.82
N ALA A 220 -11.19 -1.65 -10.60
CA ALA A 220 -10.65 -0.31 -10.35
C ALA A 220 -9.41 -0.03 -11.22
N GLY A 221 -8.49 -0.99 -11.32
CA GLY A 221 -7.33 -0.91 -12.21
C GLY A 221 -7.73 -0.81 -13.68
N TRP A 222 -8.73 -1.58 -14.11
CA TRP A 222 -9.25 -1.53 -15.50
C TRP A 222 -9.83 -0.16 -15.82
N VAL A 223 -10.69 0.38 -14.94
CA VAL A 223 -11.26 1.72 -15.11
C VAL A 223 -10.13 2.75 -15.21
N GLY A 224 -9.16 2.71 -14.30
CA GLY A 224 -8.01 3.62 -14.32
C GLY A 224 -7.22 3.54 -15.63
N PHE A 225 -6.87 2.33 -16.07
CA PHE A 225 -6.09 2.12 -17.29
C PHE A 225 -6.86 2.54 -18.56
N PHE A 226 -8.08 2.04 -18.75
CA PHE A 226 -8.84 2.28 -19.98
C PHE A 226 -9.32 3.73 -20.10
N LEU A 227 -9.53 4.46 -19.01
CA LEU A 227 -9.82 5.90 -19.06
C LEU A 227 -8.56 6.76 -19.25
N ALA A 228 -7.39 6.33 -18.77
CA ALA A 228 -6.14 7.05 -18.98
C ALA A 228 -5.50 6.76 -20.35
N LEU A 229 -5.79 5.62 -20.98
CA LEU A 229 -5.27 5.26 -22.31
C LEU A 229 -5.63 6.28 -23.39
N PRO A 230 -6.88 6.74 -23.55
CA PRO A 230 -7.22 7.83 -24.48
C PRO A 230 -6.41 9.11 -24.21
N VAL A 231 -6.17 9.47 -22.97
CA VAL A 231 -5.33 10.62 -22.61
C VAL A 231 -3.91 10.43 -23.16
N PHE A 232 -3.30 9.28 -22.93
CA PHE A 232 -1.97 8.95 -23.48
C PHE A 232 -1.93 9.06 -25.00
N LEU A 233 -2.92 8.48 -25.70
CA LEU A 233 -3.02 8.54 -27.15
C LEU A 233 -3.22 9.95 -27.69
N LEU A 234 -4.01 10.78 -27.00
CA LEU A 234 -4.20 12.19 -27.32
C LEU A 234 -2.91 13.01 -27.15
N LEU A 235 -2.15 12.74 -26.08
CA LEU A 235 -0.85 13.38 -25.86
C LEU A 235 0.12 13.01 -27.00
N LEU A 236 0.17 11.75 -27.40
CA LEU A 236 1.00 11.31 -28.52
C LEU A 236 0.58 11.97 -29.84
N LYS A 237 -0.72 12.10 -30.11
CA LYS A 237 -1.23 12.73 -31.34
C LYS A 237 -1.00 14.23 -31.34
N ARG A 238 -1.48 14.95 -30.33
CA ARG A 238 -1.48 16.43 -30.31
C ARG A 238 -0.13 17.04 -30.06
N VAL A 239 0.63 16.45 -29.14
CA VAL A 239 1.86 17.05 -28.62
C VAL A 239 3.11 16.54 -29.33
N HIS A 240 3.12 15.27 -29.74
CA HIS A 240 4.27 14.64 -30.35
C HIS A 240 4.15 14.46 -31.87
N GLY A 241 3.02 14.85 -32.46
CA GLY A 241 2.74 14.63 -33.90
C GLY A 241 2.66 13.15 -34.30
N ILE A 242 2.53 12.24 -33.32
CA ILE A 242 2.44 10.81 -33.55
C ILE A 242 1.01 10.47 -33.96
N SER A 243 0.81 10.19 -35.24
CA SER A 243 -0.48 9.74 -35.73
C SER A 243 -0.69 8.26 -35.38
N VAL A 244 -1.64 7.99 -34.48
CA VAL A 244 -1.96 6.63 -34.02
C VAL A 244 -2.60 5.81 -35.14
N GLY A 245 -3.45 6.43 -36.00
CA GLY A 245 -4.13 5.75 -37.10
C GLY A 245 -3.16 5.13 -38.11
N PRO A 246 -2.24 5.91 -38.72
CA PRO A 246 -1.19 5.36 -39.60
C PRO A 246 -0.29 4.35 -38.89
N PHE A 247 0.04 4.58 -37.60
CA PHE A 247 0.81 3.61 -36.80
C PHE A 247 0.08 2.27 -36.72
N LEU A 248 -1.22 2.26 -36.41
CA LEU A 248 -2.03 1.04 -36.32
C LEU A 248 -2.15 0.36 -37.72
N ARG A 249 -2.38 1.14 -38.78
CA ARG A 249 -2.45 0.59 -40.17
C ARG A 249 -1.15 -0.07 -40.61
N THR A 250 -0.02 0.61 -40.38
CA THR A 250 1.30 0.06 -40.75
C THR A 250 1.72 -1.14 -39.91
N ARG A 251 1.06 -1.35 -38.76
CA ARG A 251 1.33 -2.43 -37.80
C ARG A 251 0.14 -3.38 -37.66
N ALA A 252 -0.82 -3.35 -38.56
CA ALA A 252 -2.00 -4.23 -38.51
C ALA A 252 -1.62 -5.71 -38.38
N LYS A 253 -0.66 -6.20 -39.17
CA LYS A 253 -0.20 -7.59 -39.12
C LYS A 253 0.30 -8.01 -37.71
N PRO A 254 1.27 -7.32 -37.06
CA PRO A 254 1.71 -7.70 -35.71
C PRO A 254 0.64 -7.45 -34.66
N LEU A 255 -0.26 -6.49 -34.84
CA LEU A 255 -1.40 -6.28 -33.92
C LEU A 255 -2.40 -7.42 -34.03
N ILE A 256 -2.73 -7.86 -35.23
CA ILE A 256 -3.59 -9.04 -35.49
C ILE A 256 -2.93 -10.30 -34.92
N ALA A 257 -1.62 -10.49 -35.16
CA ALA A 257 -0.87 -11.60 -34.54
C ALA A 257 -0.90 -11.56 -33.02
N GLY A 258 -0.72 -10.39 -32.41
CA GLY A 258 -0.83 -10.20 -30.96
C GLY A 258 -2.25 -10.48 -30.43
N ALA A 259 -3.28 -9.98 -31.12
CA ALA A 259 -4.67 -10.28 -30.80
C ALA A 259 -4.98 -11.78 -30.95
N PHE A 260 -4.45 -12.43 -31.98
CA PHE A 260 -4.57 -13.87 -32.18
C PHE A 260 -3.87 -14.65 -31.05
N ILE A 261 -2.67 -14.25 -30.63
CA ILE A 261 -1.97 -14.84 -29.47
C ILE A 261 -2.81 -14.68 -28.21
N MET A 262 -3.38 -13.49 -27.94
CA MET A 262 -4.28 -13.28 -26.81
C MET A 262 -5.52 -14.19 -26.88
N LEU A 263 -6.06 -14.37 -28.07
CA LEU A 263 -7.20 -15.26 -28.32
C LEU A 263 -6.83 -16.72 -28.08
N CYS A 264 -5.63 -17.14 -28.50
CA CYS A 264 -5.09 -18.48 -28.23
C CYS A 264 -4.85 -18.70 -26.73
N ILE A 265 -4.30 -17.70 -26.01
CA ILE A 265 -4.15 -17.75 -24.55
C ILE A 265 -5.52 -17.83 -23.88
N GLY A 266 -6.50 -17.05 -24.34
CA GLY A 266 -7.88 -17.12 -23.89
C GLY A 266 -8.52 -18.49 -24.13
N ALA A 267 -8.36 -19.06 -25.31
CA ALA A 267 -8.85 -20.39 -25.66
C ALA A 267 -8.15 -21.49 -24.83
N ALA A 268 -6.84 -21.39 -24.64
CA ALA A 268 -6.08 -22.28 -23.76
C ALA A 268 -6.56 -22.15 -22.30
N GLY A 269 -6.85 -20.94 -21.85
CA GLY A 269 -7.47 -20.68 -20.54
C GLY A 269 -8.85 -21.30 -20.39
N TRP A 270 -9.66 -21.20 -21.44
CA TRP A 270 -10.97 -21.86 -21.49
C TRP A 270 -10.84 -23.37 -21.34
N TYR A 271 -9.91 -23.98 -22.06
CA TYR A 271 -9.71 -25.42 -22.06
C TYR A 271 -9.00 -25.93 -20.80
N ALA A 272 -7.88 -25.30 -20.41
CA ALA A 272 -7.03 -25.75 -19.31
C ALA A 272 -7.53 -25.32 -17.91
N ALA A 273 -8.25 -24.20 -17.84
CA ALA A 273 -8.75 -23.64 -16.58
C ALA A 273 -10.23 -23.20 -16.68
N PRO A 274 -11.16 -24.10 -17.06
CA PRO A 274 -12.55 -23.74 -17.39
C PRO A 274 -13.29 -23.08 -16.22
N LYS A 275 -13.08 -23.54 -14.99
CA LYS A 275 -13.72 -22.96 -13.79
C LYS A 275 -13.29 -21.51 -13.57
N GLN A 276 -12.00 -21.23 -13.69
CA GLN A 276 -11.43 -19.89 -13.56
C GLN A 276 -11.92 -18.96 -14.68
N PHE A 277 -11.92 -19.46 -15.92
CA PHE A 277 -12.34 -18.71 -17.08
C PHE A 277 -13.85 -18.41 -17.06
N HIS A 278 -14.69 -19.41 -16.76
CA HIS A 278 -16.12 -19.22 -16.58
C HIS A 278 -16.45 -18.24 -15.45
N SER A 279 -15.75 -18.35 -14.32
CA SER A 279 -15.94 -17.39 -13.23
C SER A 279 -15.49 -15.98 -13.59
N MET A 280 -14.53 -15.83 -14.53
CA MET A 280 -14.12 -14.54 -15.09
C MET A 280 -15.22 -13.95 -15.99
N MET A 281 -15.87 -14.76 -16.79
CA MET A 281 -16.94 -14.33 -17.71
C MET A 281 -18.30 -14.11 -17.02
N LYS A 282 -18.50 -14.67 -15.83
CA LYS A 282 -19.72 -14.44 -15.05
C LYS A 282 -19.74 -13.05 -14.45
N PHE A 283 -20.33 -12.10 -15.16
CA PHE A 283 -20.66 -10.76 -14.65
C PHE A 283 -21.77 -10.77 -13.58
N GLN A 284 -22.39 -11.94 -13.30
CA GLN A 284 -23.56 -12.08 -12.42
C GLN A 284 -23.35 -11.67 -10.96
N ASN A 285 -22.12 -11.55 -10.49
CA ASN A 285 -21.84 -11.12 -9.11
C ASN A 285 -21.66 -9.59 -8.96
N VAL A 286 -22.04 -8.80 -9.96
CA VAL A 286 -21.97 -7.32 -9.87
C VAL A 286 -23.05 -6.76 -8.94
N THR A 287 -24.20 -7.44 -8.89
CA THR A 287 -25.38 -6.98 -8.13
C THR A 287 -25.50 -7.60 -6.74
N ARG A 288 -24.83 -8.72 -6.47
CA ARG A 288 -25.01 -9.46 -5.20
C ARG A 288 -23.83 -9.39 -4.25
N SER A 289 -22.66 -9.00 -4.68
CA SER A 289 -21.56 -8.80 -3.77
C SER A 289 -21.26 -7.33 -3.63
N ASP A 290 -21.44 -6.93 -2.50
CA ASP A 290 -20.30 -6.65 -1.69
C ASP A 290 -19.48 -5.45 -2.11
N THR A 291 -19.59 -4.89 -3.32
CA THR A 291 -18.58 -3.91 -3.65
C THR A 291 -19.10 -2.50 -3.58
N LEU A 292 -20.06 -2.12 -4.40
CA LEU A 292 -20.50 -0.72 -4.41
C LEU A 292 -21.62 -0.45 -3.41
N LEU A 293 -22.64 -1.33 -3.36
CA LEU A 293 -23.76 -1.16 -2.43
C LEU A 293 -23.30 -1.24 -0.98
N LEU A 294 -22.44 -2.23 -0.65
CA LEU A 294 -21.86 -2.34 0.68
C LEU A 294 -21.00 -1.12 1.05
N ARG A 295 -20.24 -0.56 0.10
CA ARG A 295 -19.46 0.66 0.36
C ARG A 295 -20.36 1.85 0.66
N VAL A 296 -21.40 2.04 -0.15
CA VAL A 296 -22.38 3.13 0.05
C VAL A 296 -23.15 2.92 1.35
N ALA A 297 -23.55 1.69 1.67
CA ALA A 297 -24.34 1.39 2.86
C ALA A 297 -23.53 1.41 4.17
N LYS A 298 -22.23 1.03 4.14
CA LYS A 298 -21.44 0.83 5.36
C LYS A 298 -20.20 1.70 5.45
N TYR A 299 -19.35 1.70 4.40
CA TYR A 299 -18.02 2.28 4.53
C TYR A 299 -18.05 3.80 4.40
N TYR A 300 -18.81 4.32 3.45
CA TYR A 300 -18.92 5.77 3.25
C TYR A 300 -19.63 6.46 4.39
N PRO A 301 -20.77 5.97 4.92
CA PRO A 301 -21.39 6.57 6.11
C PRO A 301 -20.46 6.58 7.33
N ALA A 302 -19.77 5.49 7.63
CA ALA A 302 -18.79 5.44 8.72
C ALA A 302 -17.63 6.43 8.50
N SER A 303 -17.13 6.52 7.26
CA SER A 303 -16.09 7.48 6.87
C SER A 303 -16.55 8.93 7.01
N PHE A 304 -17.76 9.26 6.56
CA PHE A 304 -18.34 10.59 6.72
C PHE A 304 -18.60 10.94 8.18
N TRP A 305 -19.01 9.96 8.97
CA TRP A 305 -19.21 10.18 10.41
C TRP A 305 -17.88 10.56 11.08
N LEU A 306 -16.80 9.85 10.81
CA LEU A 306 -15.46 10.16 11.32
C LEU A 306 -14.94 11.51 10.81
N PHE A 307 -15.08 11.81 9.53
CA PHE A 307 -14.68 13.10 8.96
C PHE A 307 -15.38 14.28 9.65
N LYS A 308 -16.67 14.15 9.97
CA LYS A 308 -17.41 15.19 10.68
C LYS A 308 -16.91 15.44 12.11
N GLN A 309 -16.26 14.47 12.75
CA GLN A 309 -15.69 14.66 14.08
C GLN A 309 -14.44 15.57 14.06
N SER A 310 -13.64 15.49 12.98
CA SER A 310 -12.41 16.28 12.83
C SER A 310 -12.19 16.69 11.37
N PRO A 311 -12.97 17.66 10.82
CA PRO A 311 -12.94 17.95 9.39
C PRO A 311 -11.66 18.65 8.93
N LEU A 312 -10.96 19.40 9.80
CA LEU A 312 -9.77 20.15 9.42
C LEU A 312 -8.50 19.30 9.44
N PHE A 313 -8.26 18.53 10.49
CA PHE A 313 -7.01 17.79 10.70
C PHE A 313 -7.18 16.27 10.61
N GLY A 314 -8.43 15.77 10.51
CA GLY A 314 -8.69 14.35 10.50
C GLY A 314 -8.47 13.70 11.87
N THR A 315 -8.37 12.37 11.88
CA THR A 315 -8.26 11.56 13.10
C THR A 315 -6.90 10.88 13.26
N GLY A 316 -5.94 11.20 12.38
CA GLY A 316 -4.60 10.64 12.36
C GLY A 316 -4.38 9.62 11.23
N LEU A 317 -3.13 9.45 10.82
CA LEU A 317 -2.77 8.56 9.71
C LEU A 317 -3.17 7.11 10.01
N TRP A 318 -3.87 6.49 9.04
CA TRP A 318 -4.36 5.12 9.10
C TRP A 318 -5.30 4.82 10.29
N SER A 319 -5.87 5.84 10.93
CA SER A 319 -6.75 5.70 12.10
C SER A 319 -8.12 5.11 11.77
N TYR A 320 -8.62 5.27 10.54
CA TYR A 320 -9.92 4.72 10.13
C TYR A 320 -10.12 3.26 10.59
N ARG A 321 -9.10 2.42 10.45
CA ARG A 321 -9.17 1.00 10.77
C ARG A 321 -9.41 0.68 12.25
N SER A 322 -8.98 1.55 13.16
CA SER A 322 -9.23 1.41 14.61
C SER A 322 -10.57 1.98 15.02
N GLN A 323 -11.07 2.99 14.31
CA GLN A 323 -12.25 3.76 14.68
C GLN A 323 -13.52 3.31 13.96
N VAL A 324 -13.41 2.56 12.85
CA VAL A 324 -14.56 2.19 12.02
C VAL A 324 -15.63 1.39 12.77
N TYR A 325 -15.26 0.54 13.73
CA TYR A 325 -16.22 -0.24 14.52
C TYR A 325 -17.02 0.66 15.46
N GLU A 326 -16.38 1.64 16.08
CA GLU A 326 -17.06 2.64 16.93
C GLU A 326 -18.01 3.50 16.09
N ALA A 327 -17.55 3.99 14.92
CA ALA A 327 -18.36 4.76 14.00
C ALA A 327 -19.62 3.98 13.56
N GLN A 328 -19.48 2.72 13.19
CA GLN A 328 -20.60 1.86 12.76
C GLN A 328 -21.57 1.58 13.91
N ALA A 329 -21.06 1.27 15.11
CA ALA A 329 -21.88 1.04 16.29
C ALA A 329 -22.66 2.29 16.70
N GLU A 330 -22.02 3.46 16.66
CA GLU A 330 -22.68 4.73 16.99
C GLU A 330 -23.74 5.13 15.96
N ILE A 331 -23.47 4.90 14.65
CA ILE A 331 -24.49 5.09 13.62
C ILE A 331 -25.67 4.16 13.88
N ASN A 332 -25.43 2.87 14.14
CA ASN A 332 -26.50 1.92 14.45
C ASN A 332 -27.31 2.30 15.70
N ARG A 333 -26.64 2.81 16.75
CA ARG A 333 -27.32 3.30 17.96
C ARG A 333 -28.29 4.43 17.66
N ARG A 334 -27.99 5.26 16.63
CA ARG A 334 -28.84 6.40 16.22
C ARG A 334 -29.94 6.01 15.25
N THR A 335 -29.66 5.07 14.32
CA THR A 335 -30.61 4.73 13.25
C THR A 335 -31.43 3.47 13.55
N GLY A 336 -30.89 2.56 14.36
CA GLY A 336 -31.52 1.29 14.72
C GLY A 336 -31.43 0.20 13.65
N ASP A 337 -31.04 0.54 12.41
CA ASP A 337 -31.13 -0.35 11.24
C ASP A 337 -29.85 -0.47 10.43
N PHE A 338 -28.76 0.12 10.90
CA PHE A 338 -27.49 0.17 10.15
C PHE A 338 -26.96 -1.21 9.77
N PHE A 339 -27.21 -2.27 10.56
CA PHE A 339 -26.74 -3.63 10.27
C PHE A 339 -27.81 -4.51 9.59
N LYS A 340 -29.02 -4.01 9.30
CA LYS A 340 -30.14 -4.79 8.77
C LYS A 340 -29.82 -5.53 7.46
N ASP A 341 -29.29 -4.83 6.45
CA ASP A 341 -29.01 -5.43 5.13
C ASP A 341 -27.63 -6.06 5.03
N TYR A 342 -26.71 -5.63 5.89
CA TYR A 342 -25.33 -6.08 5.92
C TYR A 342 -24.92 -6.34 7.39
N PRO A 343 -25.20 -7.52 7.91
CA PRO A 343 -25.14 -7.79 9.34
C PRO A 343 -23.74 -7.76 9.95
N GLU A 344 -22.69 -8.03 9.17
CA GLU A 344 -21.34 -8.02 9.70
C GLU A 344 -20.69 -6.62 9.69
N PRO A 345 -20.14 -6.15 10.82
CA PRO A 345 -19.29 -4.96 10.82
C PRO A 345 -18.09 -5.16 9.91
N LYS A 346 -17.87 -4.26 8.96
CA LYS A 346 -16.75 -4.32 7.99
C LYS A 346 -16.20 -2.95 7.68
N PRO A 347 -15.09 -2.91 6.99
CA PRO A 347 -13.76 -3.43 7.23
C PRO A 347 -12.74 -2.32 7.46
N ARG A 348 -11.49 -2.69 7.55
CA ARG A 348 -10.31 -1.87 7.84
C ARG A 348 -9.99 -0.73 6.86
N ARG A 349 -10.76 -0.57 5.74
CA ARG A 349 -10.51 0.41 4.66
C ARG A 349 -11.83 0.94 4.08
N VAL A 350 -11.84 2.20 3.68
CA VAL A 350 -13.02 2.83 3.04
C VAL A 350 -13.23 2.36 1.61
N HIS A 351 -12.20 1.81 0.97
CA HIS A 351 -12.18 1.45 -0.45
C HIS A 351 -12.30 2.63 -1.43
N THR A 352 -11.99 3.84 -0.98
CA THR A 352 -11.66 5.01 -1.80
C THR A 352 -10.54 5.78 -1.11
N GLU A 353 -9.48 6.07 -1.84
CA GLU A 353 -8.32 6.78 -1.28
C GLU A 353 -8.68 8.17 -0.78
N TYR A 354 -9.56 8.85 -1.49
CA TYR A 354 -9.90 10.24 -1.18
C TYR A 354 -10.61 10.41 0.16
N LEU A 355 -11.55 9.51 0.49
CA LEU A 355 -12.21 9.53 1.80
C LEU A 355 -11.25 9.09 2.92
N GLU A 356 -10.32 8.17 2.64
CA GLU A 356 -9.30 7.81 3.64
C GLU A 356 -8.34 8.96 3.93
N ILE A 357 -7.92 9.73 2.91
CA ILE A 357 -7.10 10.92 3.10
C ILE A 357 -7.83 11.98 3.93
N LEU A 358 -9.12 12.19 3.65
CA LEU A 358 -9.95 13.12 4.42
C LEU A 358 -10.12 12.67 5.88
N ASN A 359 -10.27 11.38 6.15
CA ASN A 359 -10.34 10.87 7.51
C ASN A 359 -9.02 11.00 8.25
N ASP A 360 -7.91 10.67 7.58
CA ASP A 360 -6.59 10.64 8.20
C ASP A 360 -6.06 12.04 8.55
N GLY A 361 -6.16 12.97 7.59
CA GLY A 361 -5.51 14.28 7.69
C GLY A 361 -6.44 15.48 7.48
N GLY A 362 -7.73 15.24 7.34
CA GLY A 362 -8.74 16.29 7.13
C GLY A 362 -8.53 17.09 5.84
N LEU A 363 -9.17 18.23 5.79
CA LEU A 363 -9.06 19.15 4.65
C LEU A 363 -7.65 19.71 4.49
N VAL A 364 -6.91 19.91 5.58
CA VAL A 364 -5.56 20.50 5.53
C VAL A 364 -4.59 19.57 4.81
N ALA A 365 -4.51 18.30 5.21
CA ALA A 365 -3.60 17.35 4.56
C ALA A 365 -4.08 16.99 3.14
N ALA A 366 -5.38 16.87 2.93
CA ALA A 366 -5.96 16.63 1.60
C ALA A 366 -5.62 17.78 0.64
N SER A 367 -5.75 19.05 1.07
CA SER A 367 -5.40 20.23 0.26
C SER A 367 -3.89 20.30 -0.03
N ALA A 368 -3.05 19.99 0.95
CA ALA A 368 -1.59 19.96 0.75
C ALA A 368 -1.17 18.88 -0.26
N LEU A 369 -1.77 17.69 -0.17
CA LEU A 369 -1.52 16.60 -1.13
C LEU A 369 -2.05 16.95 -2.52
N LEU A 370 -3.23 17.53 -2.61
CA LEU A 370 -3.79 18.00 -3.88
C LEU A 370 -2.90 19.06 -4.52
N LEU A 371 -2.43 20.05 -3.74
CA LEU A 371 -1.48 21.06 -4.21
C LEU A 371 -0.20 20.40 -4.75
N PHE A 372 0.35 19.43 -4.02
CA PHE A 372 1.54 18.70 -4.47
C PHE A 372 1.31 17.99 -5.81
N LEU A 373 0.20 17.26 -5.94
CA LEU A 373 -0.18 16.58 -7.18
C LEU A 373 -0.37 17.57 -8.34
N VAL A 374 -1.08 18.68 -8.10
CA VAL A 374 -1.32 19.72 -9.11
C VAL A 374 -0.01 20.33 -9.60
N VAL A 375 0.93 20.65 -8.68
CA VAL A 375 2.24 21.21 -9.03
C VAL A 375 3.03 20.22 -9.88
N VAL A 376 3.15 18.96 -9.47
CA VAL A 376 3.87 17.92 -10.23
C VAL A 376 3.24 17.69 -11.60
N MET A 377 1.90 17.60 -11.67
CA MET A 377 1.19 17.43 -12.94
C MET A 377 1.37 18.65 -13.86
N ARG A 378 1.31 19.86 -13.33
CA ARG A 378 1.58 21.10 -14.09
C ARG A 378 3.01 21.12 -14.64
N HIS A 379 4.00 20.73 -13.85
CA HIS A 379 5.39 20.63 -14.27
C HIS A 379 5.57 19.56 -15.36
N GLY A 380 4.93 18.39 -15.18
CA GLY A 380 4.89 17.37 -16.22
C GLY A 380 4.26 17.85 -17.53
N TRP A 381 3.13 18.58 -17.42
CA TRP A 381 2.46 19.18 -18.59
C TRP A 381 3.35 20.18 -19.32
N PHE A 382 4.11 21.01 -18.58
CA PHE A 382 5.10 21.91 -19.17
C PHE A 382 6.11 21.15 -20.02
N VAL A 383 6.72 20.07 -19.49
CA VAL A 383 7.68 19.23 -20.24
C VAL A 383 7.04 18.62 -21.48
N ILE A 384 5.79 18.14 -21.37
CA ILE A 384 5.08 17.53 -22.49
C ILE A 384 4.83 18.54 -23.62
N ARG A 385 4.46 19.78 -23.27
CA ARG A 385 4.04 20.80 -24.22
C ARG A 385 5.19 21.55 -24.90
N ASP A 386 6.34 21.71 -24.24
CA ASP A 386 7.46 22.50 -24.76
C ASP A 386 8.18 21.76 -25.91
N GLU A 387 8.02 22.25 -27.13
CA GLU A 387 8.60 21.67 -28.34
C GLU A 387 10.14 21.73 -28.39
N ARG A 388 10.75 22.60 -27.61
CA ARG A 388 12.22 22.70 -27.47
C ARG A 388 12.82 21.51 -26.73
N ILE A 389 12.00 20.79 -25.95
CA ILE A 389 12.40 19.60 -25.21
C ILE A 389 12.46 18.38 -26.14
N ASP A 390 13.50 17.57 -25.98
CA ASP A 390 13.71 16.35 -26.76
C ASP A 390 12.44 15.47 -26.73
N ARG A 391 12.08 14.95 -27.91
CA ARG A 391 10.94 14.06 -28.08
C ARG A 391 10.94 12.87 -27.11
N ARG A 392 12.11 12.32 -26.76
CA ARG A 392 12.22 11.19 -25.82
C ARG A 392 11.73 11.57 -24.44
N ASP A 393 12.15 12.73 -23.93
CA ASP A 393 11.75 13.22 -22.61
C ASP A 393 10.26 13.58 -22.57
N ARG A 394 9.72 14.11 -23.68
CA ARG A 394 8.28 14.39 -23.82
C ARG A 394 7.45 13.10 -23.83
N ILE A 395 7.92 12.03 -24.49
CA ILE A 395 7.27 10.72 -24.45
C ILE A 395 7.35 10.13 -23.02
N LEU A 396 8.51 10.22 -22.37
CA LEU A 396 8.70 9.77 -20.99
C LEU A 396 7.74 10.49 -20.04
N ALA A 397 7.65 11.81 -20.16
CA ALA A 397 6.71 12.62 -19.38
C ALA A 397 5.25 12.24 -19.68
N SER A 398 4.86 12.06 -20.96
CA SER A 398 3.51 11.63 -21.34
C SER A 398 3.15 10.27 -20.75
N THR A 399 4.12 9.36 -20.69
CA THR A 399 3.97 8.03 -20.09
C THR A 399 3.70 8.13 -18.58
N ALA A 400 4.55 8.84 -17.84
CA ALA A 400 4.40 9.01 -16.40
C ALA A 400 3.12 9.78 -16.05
N PHE A 401 2.79 10.82 -16.81
CA PHE A 401 1.57 11.63 -16.66
C PHE A 401 0.30 10.77 -16.80
N SER A 402 0.24 9.94 -17.85
CA SER A 402 -0.92 9.08 -18.09
C SER A 402 -1.04 7.96 -17.05
N ALA A 403 0.08 7.39 -16.59
CA ALA A 403 0.08 6.42 -15.52
C ALA A 403 -0.45 7.03 -14.20
N LEU A 404 -0.07 8.27 -13.89
CA LEU A 404 -0.59 8.99 -12.72
C LEU A 404 -2.09 9.26 -12.84
N ILE A 405 -2.58 9.73 -14.00
CA ILE A 405 -4.03 9.86 -14.24
C ILE A 405 -4.73 8.53 -13.99
N GLY A 406 -4.18 7.43 -14.52
CA GLY A 406 -4.78 6.11 -14.35
C GLY A 406 -4.90 5.69 -12.89
N VAL A 407 -3.85 5.85 -12.08
CA VAL A 407 -3.92 5.49 -10.66
C VAL A 407 -4.84 6.43 -9.88
N LEU A 408 -4.86 7.73 -10.19
CA LEU A 408 -5.79 8.68 -9.57
C LEU A 408 -7.24 8.30 -9.87
N LEU A 409 -7.58 7.92 -11.10
CA LEU A 409 -8.91 7.42 -11.45
C LEU A 409 -9.25 6.09 -10.74
N ALA A 410 -8.30 5.15 -10.67
CA ALA A 410 -8.48 3.91 -9.93
C ALA A 410 -8.73 4.16 -8.43
N SER A 411 -8.16 5.22 -7.87
CA SER A 411 -8.23 5.59 -6.45
C SER A 411 -9.63 6.06 -6.00
N PHE A 412 -10.54 6.36 -6.92
CA PHE A 412 -11.97 6.56 -6.59
C PHE A 412 -12.64 5.26 -6.10
N PHE A 413 -12.13 4.12 -6.54
CA PHE A 413 -12.71 2.80 -6.25
C PHE A 413 -11.78 1.91 -5.43
N PHE A 414 -10.59 2.41 -5.08
CA PHE A 414 -9.55 1.64 -4.43
C PHE A 414 -8.61 2.53 -3.59
N PHE A 415 -7.96 1.95 -2.58
CA PHE A 415 -7.00 2.64 -1.71
C PHE A 415 -5.55 2.46 -2.21
N SER A 416 -5.26 3.03 -3.38
CA SER A 416 -4.03 2.81 -4.15
C SER A 416 -2.76 3.20 -3.39
N PHE A 417 -2.80 4.26 -2.58
CA PHE A 417 -1.62 4.78 -1.86
C PHE A 417 -1.36 4.07 -0.52
N ARG A 418 -2.23 3.13 -0.14
CA ARG A 418 -2.04 2.26 1.03
C ARG A 418 -1.33 0.96 0.69
N ILE A 419 -1.04 0.73 -0.59
CA ILE A 419 -0.33 -0.43 -1.07
C ILE A 419 1.09 -0.02 -1.43
N ASN A 420 2.06 -0.54 -0.69
CA ASN A 420 3.46 -0.11 -0.76
C ASN A 420 4.02 -0.12 -2.18
N THR A 421 3.71 -1.16 -2.98
CA THR A 421 4.18 -1.26 -4.36
C THR A 421 3.54 -0.20 -5.27
N THR A 422 2.23 0.07 -5.11
CA THR A 422 1.51 1.08 -5.89
C THR A 422 1.94 2.49 -5.51
N LEU A 423 2.09 2.76 -4.20
CA LEU A 423 2.63 4.03 -3.70
C LEU A 423 4.06 4.27 -4.21
N PHE A 424 4.93 3.26 -4.14
CA PHE A 424 6.30 3.32 -4.65
C PHE A 424 6.32 3.70 -6.15
N MET A 425 5.49 3.04 -6.98
CA MET A 425 5.39 3.36 -8.41
C MET A 425 4.83 4.75 -8.66
N THR A 426 3.84 5.19 -7.87
CA THR A 426 3.30 6.56 -7.94
C THR A 426 4.41 7.60 -7.71
N VAL A 427 5.23 7.38 -6.68
CA VAL A 427 6.37 8.24 -6.35
C VAL A 427 7.41 8.28 -7.47
N LEU A 428 7.71 7.15 -8.09
CA LEU A 428 8.64 7.10 -9.24
C LEU A 428 8.09 7.90 -10.43
N MET A 429 6.80 7.76 -10.75
CA MET A 429 6.18 8.50 -11.87
C MET A 429 6.14 10.01 -11.58
N MET A 430 5.80 10.42 -10.37
CA MET A 430 5.88 11.83 -9.96
C MET A 430 7.33 12.35 -10.04
N GLY A 431 8.29 11.55 -9.57
CA GLY A 431 9.71 11.88 -9.62
C GLY A 431 10.24 12.03 -11.04
N ILE A 432 9.74 11.23 -12.00
CA ILE A 432 10.07 11.37 -13.42
C ILE A 432 9.57 12.72 -13.95
N LEU A 433 8.33 13.10 -13.69
CA LEU A 433 7.76 14.37 -14.16
C LEU A 433 8.51 15.57 -13.61
N GLU A 434 8.67 15.62 -12.30
CA GLU A 434 9.35 16.73 -11.62
C GLU A 434 10.84 16.78 -11.97
N GLY A 435 11.51 15.62 -12.01
CA GLY A 435 12.93 15.52 -12.38
C GLY A 435 13.20 16.03 -13.80
N LEU A 436 12.36 15.68 -14.76
CA LEU A 436 12.47 16.23 -16.12
C LEU A 436 12.26 17.74 -16.15
N TYR A 437 11.22 18.23 -15.45
CA TYR A 437 10.92 19.65 -15.39
C TYR A 437 12.11 20.45 -14.81
N LEU A 438 12.63 20.04 -13.66
CA LEU A 438 13.72 20.78 -12.99
C LEU A 438 15.03 20.74 -13.78
N GLN A 439 15.33 19.63 -14.46
CA GLN A 439 16.52 19.49 -15.30
C GLN A 439 16.43 20.37 -16.56
N HIS A 440 15.26 20.44 -17.21
CA HIS A 440 15.06 21.30 -18.38
C HIS A 440 14.96 22.79 -18.02
N SER A 441 14.45 23.12 -16.84
CA SER A 441 14.34 24.50 -16.36
C SER A 441 15.61 25.01 -15.67
N GLY A 442 16.67 24.19 -15.52
CA GLY A 442 17.89 24.57 -14.81
C GLY A 442 17.69 24.84 -13.32
N LEU A 443 16.63 24.28 -12.73
CA LEU A 443 16.23 24.50 -11.35
C LEU A 443 16.84 23.50 -10.35
N ILE A 444 17.95 22.85 -10.73
CA ILE A 444 18.75 22.03 -9.81
C ILE A 444 20.02 22.79 -9.47
N ARG A 445 20.18 23.13 -8.20
CA ARG A 445 21.36 23.85 -7.70
C ARG A 445 22.28 22.92 -6.92
N GLN A 446 23.55 23.26 -6.86
CA GLN A 446 24.53 22.64 -5.97
C GLN A 446 24.75 23.52 -4.75
N VAL A 447 24.69 22.94 -3.58
CA VAL A 447 24.98 23.59 -2.31
C VAL A 447 26.01 22.77 -1.54
N THR A 448 26.83 23.49 -0.77
CA THR A 448 27.86 22.91 0.11
C THR A 448 27.67 23.44 1.51
N ALA A 449 27.75 22.60 2.52
CA ALA A 449 27.86 23.06 3.89
C ALA A 449 29.26 23.66 4.14
N SER A 450 29.34 24.58 5.09
CA SER A 450 30.63 25.03 5.60
C SER A 450 31.44 23.84 6.15
N ARG A 451 32.75 23.79 5.86
CA ARG A 451 33.66 22.73 6.34
C ARG A 451 34.03 22.90 7.82
N ARG A 452 33.07 23.22 8.68
CA ARG A 452 33.31 23.35 10.13
C ARG A 452 33.47 21.96 10.76
N PRO A 453 34.39 21.77 11.74
CA PRO A 453 34.53 20.51 12.47
C PRO A 453 33.22 20.05 13.11
N ALA A 454 32.41 20.97 13.64
CA ALA A 454 31.09 20.68 14.23
C ALA A 454 30.14 19.96 13.25
N ASN A 455 30.18 20.30 11.95
CA ASN A 455 29.33 19.62 10.97
C ASN A 455 29.73 18.16 10.80
N LYS A 456 31.03 17.84 10.83
CA LYS A 456 31.49 16.44 10.74
C LYS A 456 31.13 15.65 12.00
N ALA A 457 31.08 16.26 13.18
CA ALA A 457 30.64 15.61 14.42
C ALA A 457 29.17 15.18 14.39
N LEU A 458 28.32 15.80 13.52
CA LEU A 458 26.94 15.39 13.34
C LEU A 458 26.77 14.13 12.49
N ILE A 459 27.81 13.71 11.73
CA ILE A 459 27.70 12.54 10.85
C ILE A 459 27.29 11.27 11.62
N PRO A 460 27.99 10.87 12.71
CA PRO A 460 27.59 9.68 13.45
C PRO A 460 26.18 9.78 14.04
N VAL A 461 25.77 10.97 14.46
CA VAL A 461 24.42 11.22 15.00
C VAL A 461 23.37 10.95 13.92
N VAL A 462 23.53 11.53 12.73
CA VAL A 462 22.58 11.32 11.62
C VAL A 462 22.54 9.85 11.20
N VAL A 463 23.70 9.19 11.10
CA VAL A 463 23.75 7.76 10.76
C VAL A 463 23.05 6.94 11.83
N LEU A 464 23.28 7.21 13.12
CA LEU A 464 22.63 6.51 14.23
C LEU A 464 21.10 6.69 14.21
N VAL A 465 20.63 7.92 13.94
CA VAL A 465 19.19 8.21 13.81
C VAL A 465 18.57 7.41 12.66
N LEU A 466 19.22 7.35 11.49
CA LEU A 466 18.73 6.58 10.35
C LEU A 466 18.76 5.06 10.60
N VAL A 467 19.81 4.56 11.26
CA VAL A 467 19.88 3.14 11.67
C VAL A 467 18.78 2.84 12.68
N GLY A 468 18.58 3.70 13.68
CA GLY A 468 17.46 3.58 14.63
C GLY A 468 16.10 3.60 13.91
N PHE A 469 15.92 4.52 12.96
CA PHE A 469 14.70 4.59 12.16
C PHE A 469 14.42 3.27 11.42
N VAL A 470 15.38 2.74 10.69
CA VAL A 470 15.22 1.44 9.98
C VAL A 470 15.02 0.28 10.97
N TRP A 471 15.69 0.31 12.11
CA TRP A 471 15.54 -0.71 13.14
C TRP A 471 14.12 -0.74 13.71
N PHE A 472 13.60 0.40 14.17
CA PHE A 472 12.32 0.47 14.85
C PHE A 472 11.13 0.38 13.89
N THR A 473 11.22 0.92 12.67
CA THR A 473 10.10 0.95 11.72
C THR A 473 10.14 -0.17 10.66
N GLY A 474 11.25 -0.88 10.53
CA GLY A 474 11.43 -1.93 9.52
C GLY A 474 11.90 -3.27 10.09
N ILE A 475 13.14 -3.33 10.62
CA ILE A 475 13.77 -4.62 11.00
C ILE A 475 13.06 -5.27 12.19
N ARG A 476 12.73 -4.50 13.22
CA ARG A 476 12.09 -4.99 14.43
C ARG A 476 10.68 -5.55 14.16
N PRO A 477 9.77 -4.85 13.44
CA PRO A 477 8.48 -5.41 13.03
C PRO A 477 8.64 -6.64 12.11
N PHE A 478 9.60 -6.63 11.19
CA PHE A 478 9.89 -7.80 10.34
C PHE A 478 10.26 -9.03 11.17
N LYS A 479 11.14 -8.87 12.17
CA LYS A 479 11.49 -9.96 13.10
C LYS A 479 10.29 -10.40 13.94
N GLY A 480 9.40 -9.49 14.33
CA GLY A 480 8.15 -9.78 15.03
C GLY A 480 7.23 -10.66 14.19
N GLU A 481 6.99 -10.29 12.93
CA GLU A 481 6.20 -11.11 11.99
C GLU A 481 6.83 -12.49 11.74
N ARG A 482 8.15 -12.58 11.65
CA ARG A 482 8.86 -13.85 11.53
C ARG A 482 8.65 -14.74 12.75
N ALA A 483 8.73 -14.18 13.94
CA ALA A 483 8.47 -14.90 15.18
C ALA A 483 7.00 -15.37 15.26
N HIS A 484 6.05 -14.51 14.85
CA HIS A 484 4.64 -14.88 14.79
C HIS A 484 4.36 -15.96 13.74
N PHE A 485 5.04 -15.96 12.61
CA PHE A 485 4.95 -17.05 11.64
C PHE A 485 5.45 -18.38 12.22
N ALA A 486 6.58 -18.36 12.96
CA ALA A 486 7.11 -19.53 13.67
C ALA A 486 6.13 -20.04 14.75
N TYR A 487 5.44 -19.14 15.45
CA TYR A 487 4.34 -19.48 16.37
C TYR A 487 3.26 -20.31 15.67
N LYS A 488 2.76 -19.85 14.51
CA LYS A 488 1.74 -20.57 13.75
C LYS A 488 2.20 -21.96 13.31
N GLN A 489 3.46 -22.09 12.90
CA GLN A 489 4.04 -23.37 12.53
C GLN A 489 4.14 -24.32 13.73
N ALA A 490 4.63 -23.85 14.89
CA ALA A 490 4.74 -24.64 16.10
C ALA A 490 3.37 -25.10 16.60
N LEU A 491 2.38 -24.20 16.58
CA LEU A 491 1.00 -24.52 16.97
C LEU A 491 0.40 -25.58 16.03
N GLY A 492 0.61 -25.44 14.72
CA GLY A 492 0.15 -26.42 13.71
C GLY A 492 0.80 -27.80 13.82
N LYS A 493 1.98 -27.89 14.45
CA LYS A 493 2.69 -29.15 14.78
C LYS A 493 2.30 -29.73 16.13
N GLY A 494 1.38 -29.09 16.87
CA GLY A 494 1.00 -29.52 18.21
C GLY A 494 2.07 -29.28 19.28
N GLN A 495 2.91 -28.27 19.13
CA GLN A 495 4.02 -27.90 20.04
C GLN A 495 3.69 -26.61 20.80
N PRO A 496 2.81 -26.66 21.83
CA PRO A 496 2.30 -25.46 22.48
C PRO A 496 3.38 -24.65 23.24
N GLN A 497 4.39 -25.28 23.82
CA GLN A 497 5.49 -24.60 24.55
C GLN A 497 6.37 -23.80 23.56
N GLU A 498 6.72 -24.39 22.41
CA GLU A 498 7.46 -23.65 21.37
C GLU A 498 6.58 -22.55 20.74
N ALA A 499 5.28 -22.80 20.58
CA ALA A 499 4.35 -21.78 20.13
C ALA A 499 4.29 -20.59 21.10
N GLU A 500 4.18 -20.83 22.43
CA GLU A 500 4.23 -19.79 23.46
C GLU A 500 5.53 -18.95 23.35
N LYS A 501 6.67 -19.60 23.29
CA LYS A 501 7.98 -18.95 23.20
C LYS A 501 8.08 -18.04 21.97
N HIS A 502 7.66 -18.52 20.81
CA HIS A 502 7.68 -17.74 19.57
C HIS A 502 6.70 -16.55 19.61
N LEU A 503 5.51 -16.74 20.19
CA LEU A 503 4.51 -15.69 20.31
C LEU A 503 4.93 -14.59 21.29
N LEU A 504 5.49 -14.96 22.44
CA LEU A 504 6.05 -14.00 23.40
C LEU A 504 7.21 -13.22 22.78
N ARG A 505 8.05 -13.87 21.96
CA ARG A 505 9.11 -13.18 21.19
C ARG A 505 8.55 -12.21 20.16
N ALA A 506 7.42 -12.54 19.51
CA ALA A 506 6.75 -11.61 18.59
C ALA A 506 6.24 -10.37 19.34
N ILE A 507 5.63 -10.55 20.52
CA ILE A 507 5.14 -9.47 21.36
C ILE A 507 6.30 -8.59 21.89
N GLU A 508 7.43 -9.18 22.26
CA GLU A 508 8.62 -8.43 22.68
C GLU A 508 9.16 -7.53 21.55
N LEU A 509 9.17 -8.05 20.32
CA LEU A 509 9.65 -7.34 19.14
C LEU A 509 8.65 -6.29 18.62
N ASP A 510 7.35 -6.49 18.85
CA ASP A 510 6.29 -5.58 18.43
C ASP A 510 5.20 -5.47 19.51
N PRO A 511 5.48 -4.76 20.62
CA PRO A 511 4.67 -4.82 21.84
C PRO A 511 3.29 -4.16 21.69
N HIS A 512 3.10 -3.26 20.75
CA HIS A 512 1.84 -2.57 20.49
C HIS A 512 1.00 -3.22 19.37
N ASN A 513 1.37 -4.43 18.96
CA ASN A 513 0.59 -5.20 18.01
C ASN A 513 -0.53 -5.96 18.74
N SER A 514 -1.72 -5.38 18.77
CA SER A 514 -2.88 -5.96 19.46
C SER A 514 -3.25 -7.36 18.98
N ALA A 515 -2.93 -7.70 17.72
CA ALA A 515 -3.20 -9.05 17.20
C ALA A 515 -2.34 -10.11 17.90
N TYR A 516 -1.07 -9.83 18.18
CA TYR A 516 -0.22 -10.78 18.91
C TYR A 516 -0.73 -11.01 20.34
N CYS A 517 -1.17 -9.95 21.01
CA CYS A 517 -1.78 -10.06 22.33
C CYS A 517 -3.08 -10.89 22.30
N LEU A 518 -3.93 -10.71 21.30
CA LEU A 518 -5.13 -11.53 21.12
C LEU A 518 -4.81 -13.00 20.89
N TYR A 519 -3.82 -13.32 20.05
CA TYR A 519 -3.39 -14.70 19.83
C TYR A 519 -2.79 -15.32 21.10
N ALA A 520 -2.07 -14.54 21.92
CA ALA A 520 -1.57 -15.00 23.20
C ALA A 520 -2.73 -15.32 24.16
N ALA A 521 -3.72 -14.44 24.26
CA ALA A 521 -4.91 -14.70 25.06
C ALA A 521 -5.61 -15.99 24.61
N GLN A 522 -5.80 -16.19 23.31
CA GLN A 522 -6.41 -17.42 22.75
C GLN A 522 -5.58 -18.67 23.08
N LEU A 523 -4.26 -18.61 22.98
CA LEU A 523 -3.36 -19.70 23.34
C LEU A 523 -3.49 -20.06 24.81
N TYR A 524 -3.49 -19.05 25.69
CA TYR A 524 -3.62 -19.27 27.13
C TYR A 524 -5.01 -19.74 27.57
N ILE A 525 -6.09 -19.35 26.87
CA ILE A 525 -7.44 -19.85 27.17
C ILE A 525 -7.61 -21.28 26.66
N ASN A 526 -7.29 -21.54 25.41
CA ASN A 526 -7.71 -22.75 24.73
C ASN A 526 -6.74 -23.92 24.87
N VAL A 527 -5.43 -23.63 25.04
CA VAL A 527 -4.37 -24.65 24.99
C VAL A 527 -3.68 -24.79 26.35
N ILE A 528 -3.12 -23.68 26.90
CA ILE A 528 -2.29 -23.71 28.12
C ILE A 528 -3.16 -23.72 29.38
N ARG A 529 -4.39 -23.19 29.30
CA ARG A 529 -5.34 -23.08 30.44
C ARG A 529 -4.84 -22.18 31.57
N ASN A 530 -4.11 -21.12 31.25
CA ASN A 530 -3.68 -20.11 32.24
C ASN A 530 -4.52 -18.82 32.07
N PHE A 531 -5.60 -18.73 32.83
CA PHE A 531 -6.57 -17.63 32.72
C PHE A 531 -6.02 -16.29 33.22
N VAL A 532 -5.04 -16.29 34.15
CA VAL A 532 -4.39 -15.06 34.62
C VAL A 532 -3.61 -14.39 33.51
N LYS A 533 -2.72 -15.13 32.83
CA LYS A 533 -2.00 -14.62 31.67
C LYS A 533 -2.95 -14.27 30.52
N ALA A 534 -3.99 -15.05 30.29
CA ALA A 534 -4.99 -14.75 29.28
C ALA A 534 -5.64 -13.38 29.52
N ASN A 535 -6.01 -13.07 30.76
CA ASN A 535 -6.60 -11.77 31.11
C ASN A 535 -5.62 -10.61 30.88
N GLU A 536 -4.35 -10.78 31.25
CA GLU A 536 -3.31 -9.79 30.97
C GLU A 536 -3.24 -9.45 29.48
N PHE A 537 -3.19 -10.45 28.62
CA PHE A 537 -3.07 -10.23 27.17
C PHE A 537 -4.36 -9.71 26.54
N ILE A 538 -5.54 -10.04 27.07
CA ILE A 538 -6.81 -9.44 26.62
C ILE A 538 -6.85 -7.95 26.94
N GLU A 539 -6.49 -7.56 28.17
CA GLU A 539 -6.46 -6.14 28.56
C GLU A 539 -5.45 -5.35 27.69
N ARG A 540 -4.27 -5.91 27.44
CA ARG A 540 -3.31 -5.32 26.49
C ARG A 540 -3.88 -5.20 25.09
N ALA A 541 -4.58 -6.22 24.57
CA ALA A 541 -5.20 -6.16 23.25
C ALA A 541 -6.31 -5.09 23.15
N ILE A 542 -6.97 -4.75 24.26
CA ILE A 542 -7.95 -3.67 24.35
C ILE A 542 -7.26 -2.31 24.40
N ILE A 543 -6.23 -2.14 25.22
CA ILE A 543 -5.48 -0.88 25.40
C ILE A 543 -4.74 -0.52 24.12
N ASP A 544 -4.01 -1.47 23.53
CA ASP A 544 -3.23 -1.29 22.29
C ASP A 544 -4.07 -1.55 21.02
N TYR A 545 -5.41 -1.46 21.12
CA TYR A 545 -6.28 -1.75 19.99
C TYR A 545 -5.95 -0.88 18.76
N ASN A 546 -5.56 -1.52 17.68
CA ASN A 546 -5.06 -0.85 16.48
C ASN A 546 -5.86 -1.15 15.18
N GLY A 547 -6.94 -1.96 15.29
CA GLY A 547 -7.78 -2.32 14.15
C GLY A 547 -7.26 -3.50 13.30
N ASP A 548 -6.20 -4.19 13.72
CA ASP A 548 -5.74 -5.43 13.06
C ASP A 548 -6.62 -6.64 13.38
N ILE A 549 -7.35 -6.54 14.48
CA ILE A 549 -8.31 -7.53 14.94
C ILE A 549 -9.72 -6.92 14.95
N THR A 550 -10.74 -7.76 14.96
CA THR A 550 -12.11 -7.30 15.07
C THR A 550 -12.41 -6.89 16.51
N ARG A 551 -12.89 -5.66 16.72
CA ARG A 551 -13.09 -5.09 18.07
C ARG A 551 -14.07 -5.90 18.90
N TRP A 552 -15.15 -6.36 18.30
CA TRP A 552 -16.13 -7.21 18.97
C TRP A 552 -15.56 -8.58 19.40
N ALA A 553 -14.61 -9.16 18.65
CA ALA A 553 -14.01 -10.45 19.00
C ALA A 553 -13.15 -10.38 20.26
N VAL A 554 -12.47 -9.25 20.51
CA VAL A 554 -11.69 -9.04 21.74
C VAL A 554 -12.61 -9.03 22.96
N HIS A 555 -13.73 -8.30 22.88
CA HIS A 555 -14.71 -8.24 23.96
C HIS A 555 -15.44 -9.57 24.16
N TYR A 556 -15.73 -10.30 23.07
CA TYR A 556 -16.27 -11.66 23.18
C TYR A 556 -15.32 -12.60 23.92
N LEU A 557 -14.04 -12.58 23.57
CA LEU A 557 -13.03 -13.42 24.23
C LEU A 557 -12.87 -13.04 25.72
N LYS A 558 -12.93 -11.73 26.04
CA LYS A 558 -13.00 -11.26 27.43
C LYS A 558 -14.22 -11.83 28.17
N GLY A 559 -15.38 -11.81 27.53
CA GLY A 559 -16.62 -12.41 28.07
C GLY A 559 -16.49 -13.90 28.36
N ILE A 560 -15.91 -14.67 27.45
CA ILE A 560 -15.63 -16.11 27.64
C ILE A 560 -14.70 -16.32 28.85
N LEU A 561 -13.61 -15.58 28.93
CA LEU A 561 -12.65 -15.68 30.03
C LEU A 561 -13.30 -15.37 31.38
N LYS A 562 -14.04 -14.26 31.47
CA LYS A 562 -14.71 -13.84 32.71
C LYS A 562 -15.81 -14.81 33.10
N PHE A 563 -16.51 -15.40 32.15
CA PHE A 563 -17.50 -16.46 32.43
C PHE A 563 -16.84 -17.72 32.99
N GLN A 564 -15.72 -18.17 32.39
CA GLN A 564 -14.96 -19.33 32.87
C GLN A 564 -14.32 -19.11 34.27
N SER A 565 -13.99 -17.87 34.61
CA SER A 565 -13.45 -17.50 35.94
C SER A 565 -14.53 -17.20 36.99
N GLY A 566 -15.81 -17.35 36.66
CA GLY A 566 -16.92 -17.09 37.59
C GLY A 566 -17.29 -15.61 37.78
N SER A 567 -16.63 -14.67 37.04
CA SER A 567 -16.91 -13.24 37.14
C SER A 567 -18.12 -12.87 36.24
N LEU A 568 -19.32 -13.30 36.66
CA LEU A 568 -20.54 -13.25 35.82
C LEU A 568 -20.92 -11.84 35.37
N PHE A 569 -20.84 -10.82 36.21
CA PHE A 569 -21.18 -9.43 35.86
C PHE A 569 -20.18 -8.85 34.84
N GLU A 570 -18.89 -9.15 34.99
CA GLU A 570 -17.88 -8.73 33.99
C GLU A 570 -18.06 -9.47 32.66
N ALA A 571 -18.42 -10.76 32.71
CA ALA A 571 -18.72 -11.55 31.52
C ALA A 571 -19.92 -10.96 30.76
N ARG A 572 -21.00 -10.62 31.47
CA ARG A 572 -22.18 -9.94 30.92
C ARG A 572 -21.78 -8.64 30.22
N ALA A 573 -21.09 -7.74 30.94
CA ALA A 573 -20.68 -6.45 30.36
C ALA A 573 -19.78 -6.61 29.12
N ALA A 574 -18.90 -7.63 29.11
CA ALA A 574 -18.05 -7.90 27.97
C ALA A 574 -18.84 -8.44 26.76
N PHE A 575 -19.82 -9.32 26.94
CA PHE A 575 -20.70 -9.80 25.87
C PHE A 575 -21.62 -8.68 25.35
N GLU A 576 -22.15 -7.82 26.23
CA GLU A 576 -22.93 -6.63 25.84
C GLU A 576 -22.07 -5.69 24.98
N LYS A 577 -20.80 -5.47 25.34
CA LYS A 577 -19.87 -4.66 24.54
C LYS A 577 -19.52 -5.31 23.20
N ALA A 578 -19.41 -6.63 23.12
CA ALA A 578 -19.24 -7.34 21.85
C ALA A 578 -20.45 -7.12 20.93
N LEU A 579 -21.67 -7.22 21.47
CA LEU A 579 -22.92 -6.98 20.72
C LEU A 579 -23.13 -5.52 20.35
N TYR A 580 -22.59 -4.57 21.14
CA TYR A 580 -22.58 -3.15 20.75
C TYR A 580 -21.83 -2.93 19.43
N TYR A 581 -20.69 -3.63 19.23
CA TYR A 581 -19.92 -3.54 17.99
C TYR A 581 -20.44 -4.43 16.87
N ASN A 582 -21.07 -5.54 17.20
CA ASN A 582 -21.68 -6.47 16.24
C ASN A 582 -23.01 -6.99 16.77
N PRO A 583 -24.13 -6.26 16.55
CA PRO A 583 -25.44 -6.68 17.04
C PRO A 583 -25.93 -8.02 16.50
N GLU A 584 -25.44 -8.45 15.34
CA GLU A 584 -25.82 -9.72 14.69
C GLU A 584 -24.88 -10.89 15.06
N PHE A 585 -24.08 -10.74 16.12
CA PHE A 585 -23.20 -11.81 16.58
C PHE A 585 -23.95 -12.80 17.49
N ASP A 586 -24.68 -13.74 16.90
CA ASP A 586 -25.55 -14.67 17.59
C ASP A 586 -24.86 -15.49 18.68
N VAL A 587 -23.59 -15.88 18.46
CA VAL A 587 -22.81 -16.63 19.47
C VAL A 587 -22.61 -15.81 20.73
N ALA A 588 -22.35 -14.51 20.63
CA ALA A 588 -22.24 -13.64 21.81
C ALA A 588 -23.61 -13.46 22.49
N ARG A 589 -24.70 -13.37 21.69
CA ARG A 589 -26.07 -13.27 22.21
C ARG A 589 -26.46 -14.52 23.00
N GLN A 590 -26.13 -15.72 22.49
CA GLN A 590 -26.36 -16.96 23.20
C GLN A 590 -25.58 -17.00 24.53
N LYS A 591 -24.29 -16.63 24.50
CA LYS A 591 -23.47 -16.58 25.73
C LYS A 591 -23.95 -15.55 26.74
N LEU A 592 -24.44 -14.41 26.28
CA LEU A 592 -25.05 -13.40 27.16
C LEU A 592 -26.32 -13.95 27.84
N ASN A 593 -27.16 -14.70 27.12
CA ASN A 593 -28.35 -15.34 27.69
C ASN A 593 -27.98 -16.40 28.71
N GLU A 594 -26.95 -17.24 28.44
CA GLU A 594 -26.43 -18.21 29.42
C GLU A 594 -25.98 -17.51 30.71
N VAL A 595 -25.17 -16.44 30.61
CA VAL A 595 -24.70 -15.68 31.77
C VAL A 595 -25.86 -15.08 32.56
N ASN A 596 -26.85 -14.50 31.85
CA ASN A 596 -28.03 -13.90 32.51
C ASN A 596 -28.87 -14.95 33.22
N GLN A 597 -28.96 -16.18 32.68
CA GLN A 597 -29.65 -17.29 33.34
C GLN A 597 -28.92 -17.71 34.64
N VAL A 598 -27.59 -17.87 34.58
CA VAL A 598 -26.77 -18.23 35.73
C VAL A 598 -26.88 -17.16 36.84
N ILE A 599 -26.86 -15.86 36.48
CA ILE A 599 -27.07 -14.76 37.43
C ILE A 599 -28.45 -14.87 38.10
N LYS A 600 -29.51 -15.06 37.35
CA LYS A 600 -30.89 -15.22 37.87
C LYS A 600 -31.01 -16.42 38.80
N ASP A 601 -30.41 -17.55 38.46
CA ASP A 601 -30.45 -18.75 39.27
C ASP A 601 -29.66 -18.58 40.58
N HIS A 602 -28.50 -17.89 40.52
CA HIS A 602 -27.74 -17.52 41.70
C HIS A 602 -28.54 -16.59 42.65
N ASP A 603 -29.22 -15.57 42.14
CA ASP A 603 -30.03 -14.65 42.93
C ASP A 603 -31.23 -15.38 43.55
N ARG A 604 -31.88 -16.30 42.83
CA ARG A 604 -32.96 -17.15 43.36
C ARG A 604 -32.51 -18.02 44.53
N VAL A 605 -31.30 -18.58 44.44
CA VAL A 605 -30.71 -19.37 45.52
C VAL A 605 -30.44 -18.49 46.75
N MET A 606 -29.82 -17.31 46.56
CA MET A 606 -29.52 -16.37 47.66
C MET A 606 -30.77 -15.84 48.34
N ILE A 607 -31.87 -15.63 47.60
CA ILE A 607 -33.17 -15.20 48.18
C ILE A 607 -33.79 -16.33 49.03
N LYS A 608 -33.60 -17.60 48.69
CA LYS A 608 -34.10 -18.74 49.45
C LYS A 608 -33.34 -18.98 50.77
N PHE A 609 -32.13 -18.45 50.89
CA PHE A 609 -31.31 -18.57 52.11
C PHE A 609 -31.35 -17.31 53.00
N ARG A 610 -32.11 -16.27 52.60
CA ARG A 610 -32.50 -15.13 53.45
C ARG A 610 -33.93 -15.34 53.97
#